data_53468c2ec26c528d42fa2acbc76ffb36
#
_entry.id   53468c2ec26c528d42fa2acbc76ffb36
#
_cell.length_a   1.000
_cell.length_b   1.000
_cell.length_c   1.000
_cell.angle_alpha   90.00
_cell.angle_beta   90.00
_cell.angle_gamma   90.00
#
_symmetry.space_group_name_H-M   'P 1'
#
loop_
_entity.id
_entity.type
_entity.pdbx_description
1 polymer ?
#
loop_
_entity_poly.entity_id
_entity_poly.type
_entity_poly.pdbx_seq_one_letter_code
_entity_poly.pdbx_strand_id
1 'polypeptide(L)'
;LILTDLKVNNNKSNLEKLSKKTYKPHMAYKNYLNLEIIAPNKINSDEKLSVIKRIEGNNDVFSFGHNNFYTITRYNRSRLYALAVYTLADKIKTQPQ
;
A
#
# COMPACT_ATOMS: atom_id res chain seq x y z
N LEU A 1 9.49 5.40 1.98
CA LEU A 1 8.33 5.01 1.19
C LEU A 1 7.06 5.08 2.02
N ILE A 2 5.96 5.44 1.38
CA ILE A 2 4.63 5.50 2.01
C ILE A 2 3.79 4.33 1.49
N LEU A 3 3.62 4.25 0.18
CA LEU A 3 2.91 3.16 -0.48
C LEU A 3 3.73 2.64 -1.65
N THR A 4 3.57 1.37 -1.96
CA THR A 4 4.15 0.73 -3.14
C THR A 4 3.02 0.06 -3.91
N ASP A 5 2.70 0.57 -5.09
CA ASP A 5 1.59 0.04 -5.89
C ASP A 5 1.92 -1.35 -6.42
N LEU A 6 0.91 -2.21 -6.41
CA LEU A 6 1.04 -3.61 -6.79
C LEU A 6 0.29 -3.89 -8.09
N LYS A 7 0.83 -4.83 -8.87
CA LYS A 7 0.10 -5.35 -10.03
C LYS A 7 -0.86 -6.43 -9.57
N VAL A 8 -2.08 -6.40 -10.10
CA VAL A 8 -3.09 -7.40 -9.80
C VAL A 8 -3.03 -8.49 -10.87
N ASN A 9 -2.69 -9.69 -10.46
CA ASN A 9 -2.65 -10.88 -11.30
C ASN A 9 -3.64 -11.91 -10.75
N ASN A 10 -3.18 -13.14 -10.55
CA ASN A 10 -3.99 -14.20 -9.95
C ASN A 10 -4.17 -14.06 -8.43
N ASN A 11 -3.63 -13.00 -7.86
CA ASN A 11 -3.60 -12.75 -6.42
C ASN A 11 -4.68 -11.79 -5.93
N LYS A 12 -5.64 -11.38 -6.80
CA LYS A 12 -6.65 -10.38 -6.43
C LYS A 12 -7.46 -10.79 -5.21
N SER A 13 -7.86 -12.05 -5.14
CA SER A 13 -8.64 -12.56 -4.00
C SER A 13 -7.90 -12.41 -2.68
N ASN A 14 -6.61 -12.72 -2.67
CA ASN A 14 -5.77 -12.56 -1.49
C ASN A 14 -5.58 -11.09 -1.12
N LEU A 15 -5.39 -10.23 -2.13
CA LEU A 15 -5.24 -8.79 -1.91
C LEU A 15 -6.50 -8.19 -1.31
N GLU A 16 -7.68 -8.60 -1.79
CA GLU A 16 -8.97 -8.14 -1.23
C GLU A 16 -9.10 -8.52 0.24
N LYS A 17 -8.80 -9.77 0.58
CA LYS A 17 -8.88 -10.24 1.97
C LYS A 17 -7.90 -9.49 2.88
N LEU A 18 -6.67 -9.34 2.42
CA LEU A 18 -5.63 -8.66 3.20
C LEU A 18 -5.93 -7.18 3.41
N SER A 19 -6.52 -6.53 2.41
CA SER A 19 -6.85 -5.10 2.51
C SER A 19 -7.91 -4.79 3.56
N LYS A 20 -8.67 -5.80 3.99
CA LYS A 20 -9.72 -5.65 5.00
C LYS A 20 -9.22 -5.87 6.42
N LYS A 21 -7.97 -6.31 6.60
CA LYS A 21 -7.47 -6.66 7.94
C LYS A 21 -7.06 -5.44 8.75
N THR A 22 -6.03 -4.75 8.33
CA THR A 22 -5.50 -3.62 9.11
C THR A 22 -4.56 -2.80 8.25
N TYR A 23 -4.41 -1.53 8.62
CA TYR A 23 -3.40 -0.65 8.03
C TYR A 23 -2.05 -0.77 8.73
N LYS A 24 -2.01 -1.44 9.88
CA LYS A 24 -0.76 -1.66 10.60
C LYS A 24 0.08 -2.70 9.84
N PRO A 25 1.35 -2.40 9.52
CA PRO A 25 2.24 -3.39 8.94
C PRO A 25 2.36 -4.59 9.89
N HIS A 26 1.96 -5.77 9.42
CA HIS A 26 1.83 -6.93 10.29
C HIS A 26 2.49 -8.19 9.74
N MET A 27 2.82 -8.22 8.45
CA MET A 27 3.39 -9.41 7.82
C MET A 27 4.61 -9.01 7.01
N ALA A 28 5.69 -9.79 7.14
CA ALA A 28 6.93 -9.52 6.43
C ALA A 28 6.77 -9.78 4.93
N TYR A 29 7.53 -9.05 4.12
CA TYR A 29 7.46 -9.16 2.66
C TYR A 29 7.68 -10.61 2.17
N LYS A 30 8.59 -11.35 2.81
CA LYS A 30 8.83 -12.75 2.44
C LYS A 30 7.57 -13.61 2.50
N ASN A 31 6.66 -13.31 3.41
CA ASN A 31 5.38 -14.04 3.53
C ASN A 31 4.41 -13.65 2.42
N TYR A 32 4.44 -12.40 1.96
CA TYR A 32 3.67 -11.97 0.80
C TYR A 32 4.19 -12.66 -0.47
N LEU A 33 5.49 -12.86 -0.59
CA LEU A 33 6.06 -13.59 -1.74
C LEU A 33 5.53 -15.02 -1.83
N ASN A 34 5.29 -15.66 -0.69
CA ASN A 34 4.68 -17.00 -0.66
C ASN A 34 3.25 -16.99 -1.20
N LEU A 35 2.59 -15.84 -1.20
CA LEU A 35 1.26 -15.65 -1.77
C LEU A 35 1.31 -15.10 -3.19
N GLU A 36 2.50 -15.09 -3.79
CA GLU A 36 2.73 -14.56 -5.14
C GLU A 36 2.41 -13.06 -5.27
N ILE A 37 2.53 -12.33 -4.17
CA ILE A 37 2.37 -10.88 -4.15
C ILE A 37 3.77 -10.26 -4.19
N ILE A 38 4.13 -9.73 -5.35
CA ILE A 38 5.48 -9.26 -5.64
C ILE A 38 5.45 -7.75 -5.89
N ALA A 39 6.32 -7.02 -5.20
CA ALA A 39 6.46 -5.59 -5.42
C ALA A 39 7.27 -5.31 -6.70
N PRO A 40 6.97 -4.21 -7.42
CA PRO A 40 7.73 -3.85 -8.62
C PRO A 40 9.14 -3.34 -8.32
N ASN A 41 9.37 -2.89 -7.10
CA ASN A 41 10.68 -2.42 -6.64
C ASN A 41 11.22 -3.35 -5.57
N LYS A 42 12.50 -3.16 -5.24
CA LYS A 42 13.16 -4.01 -4.25
C LYS A 42 12.71 -3.61 -2.84
N ILE A 43 12.22 -4.60 -2.09
CA ILE A 43 11.82 -4.43 -0.68
C ILE A 43 12.56 -5.48 0.14
N ASN A 44 13.01 -5.09 1.33
CA ASN A 44 13.65 -6.00 2.26
C ASN A 44 12.68 -7.11 2.65
N SER A 45 13.13 -8.37 2.61
CA SER A 45 12.29 -9.54 2.92
C SER A 45 11.72 -9.53 4.34
N ASP A 46 12.38 -8.86 5.26
CA ASP A 46 11.95 -8.78 6.66
C ASP A 46 11.09 -7.55 6.94
N GLU A 47 10.93 -6.65 5.99
CA GLU A 47 10.11 -5.46 6.18
C GLU A 47 8.66 -5.85 6.33
N LYS A 48 8.02 -5.35 7.38
CA LYS A 48 6.59 -5.58 7.61
C LYS A 48 5.76 -4.60 6.79
N LEU A 49 4.71 -5.11 6.18
CA LEU A 49 3.85 -4.37 5.28
C LEU A 49 2.39 -4.70 5.58
N SER A 50 1.50 -3.80 5.16
CA SER A 50 0.06 -4.05 5.11
C SER A 50 -0.40 -3.95 3.65
N VAL A 51 -1.65 -4.34 3.38
CA VAL A 51 -2.24 -4.18 2.05
C VAL A 51 -3.31 -3.11 2.12
N ILE A 52 -3.18 -2.12 1.26
CA ILE A 52 -4.08 -0.97 1.20
C ILE A 52 -4.80 -1.01 -0.14
N LYS A 53 -6.13 -0.91 -0.10
CA LYS A 53 -6.96 -0.79 -1.30
C LYS A 53 -7.45 0.64 -1.42
N ARG A 54 -7.31 1.19 -2.62
CA ARG A 54 -7.88 2.51 -2.94
C ARG A 54 -8.53 2.45 -4.32
N ILE A 55 -9.37 3.42 -4.60
CA ILE A 55 -10.08 3.50 -5.88
C ILE A 55 -9.56 4.72 -6.63
N GLU A 56 -9.08 4.49 -7.85
CA GLU A 56 -8.67 5.55 -8.77
C GLU A 56 -9.57 5.50 -10.00
N GLY A 57 -10.43 6.51 -10.16
CA GLY A 57 -11.45 6.47 -11.19
C GLY A 57 -12.38 5.29 -10.96
N ASN A 58 -12.45 4.37 -11.90
CA ASN A 58 -13.24 3.15 -11.80
C ASN A 58 -12.39 1.91 -11.45
N ASN A 59 -11.11 2.10 -11.11
CA ASN A 59 -10.19 1.00 -10.90
C ASN A 59 -9.81 0.84 -9.45
N ASP A 60 -9.75 -0.41 -8.99
CA ASP A 60 -9.19 -0.75 -7.69
C ASP A 60 -7.67 -0.82 -7.80
N VAL A 61 -6.98 -0.10 -6.93
CA VAL A 61 -5.51 -0.12 -6.84
C VAL A 61 -5.13 -0.70 -5.49
N PHE A 62 -4.30 -1.72 -5.52
CA PHE A 62 -3.75 -2.33 -4.30
C PHE A 62 -2.30 -1.90 -4.13
N SER A 63 -1.93 -1.59 -2.90
CA SER A 63 -0.57 -1.15 -2.56
C SER A 63 -0.11 -1.80 -1.28
N PHE A 64 1.20 -2.00 -1.15
CA PHE A 64 1.79 -2.25 0.16
C PHE A 64 1.81 -0.94 0.94
N GLY A 65 1.29 -0.99 2.16
CA GLY A 65 1.41 0.11 3.11
C GLY A 65 2.66 -0.07 3.96
N HIS A 66 3.55 0.89 3.90
CA HIS A 66 4.76 0.91 4.72
C HIS A 66 4.47 1.55 6.07
N ASN A 67 5.43 1.48 6.98
CA ASN A 67 5.25 2.03 8.32
C ASN A 67 4.93 3.52 8.30
N ASN A 68 5.47 4.26 7.35
CA ASN A 68 5.17 5.69 7.22
C ASN A 68 3.69 5.96 6.93
N PHE A 69 3.05 5.11 6.13
CA PHE A 69 1.61 5.23 5.87
C PHE A 69 0.80 4.99 7.15
N TYR A 70 1.16 3.96 7.90
CA TYR A 70 0.52 3.66 9.17
C TYR A 70 0.67 4.81 10.17
N THR A 71 1.85 5.43 10.22
CA THR A 71 2.11 6.56 11.08
C THR A 71 1.18 7.73 10.73
N ILE A 72 0.99 8.01 9.45
CA ILE A 72 0.06 9.06 9.00
C ILE A 72 -1.36 8.75 9.44
N THR A 73 -1.82 7.52 9.24
CA THR A 73 -3.18 7.12 9.63
C THR A 73 -3.41 7.21 11.14
N ARG A 74 -2.41 6.84 11.92
CA ARG A 74 -2.50 6.94 13.39
C ARG A 74 -2.60 8.39 13.85
N TYR A 75 -1.77 9.24 13.27
CA TYR A 75 -1.69 10.65 13.66
C TYR A 75 -3.00 11.38 13.39
N ASN A 76 -3.60 11.13 12.25
CA ASN A 76 -4.81 11.82 11.80
C ASN A 76 -6.08 11.00 12.01
N ARG A 77 -5.97 9.73 12.38
CA ARG A 77 -7.09 8.80 12.57
C ARG A 77 -8.04 8.75 11.38
N SER A 78 -7.52 9.00 10.18
CA SER A 78 -8.33 9.08 8.97
C SER A 78 -7.61 8.45 7.79
N ARG A 79 -8.22 7.38 7.23
CA ARG A 79 -7.74 6.74 6.02
C ARG A 79 -7.78 7.69 4.83
N LEU A 80 -8.86 8.44 4.72
CA LEU A 80 -9.06 9.38 3.62
C LEU A 80 -8.01 10.48 3.65
N TYR A 81 -7.71 10.96 4.84
CA TYR A 81 -6.68 12.00 4.99
C TYR A 81 -5.31 11.48 4.56
N ALA A 82 -4.94 10.28 5.00
CA ALA A 82 -3.65 9.69 4.65
C ALA A 82 -3.51 9.49 3.14
N LEU A 83 -4.57 9.02 2.48
CA LEU A 83 -4.58 8.84 1.03
C LEU A 83 -4.52 10.18 0.29
N ALA A 84 -5.19 11.20 0.82
CA ALA A 84 -5.16 12.54 0.24
C ALA A 84 -3.73 13.14 0.32
N VAL A 85 -3.07 12.99 1.45
CA VAL A 85 -1.69 13.45 1.63
C VAL A 85 -0.75 12.73 0.67
N TYR A 86 -0.89 11.41 0.53
CA TYR A 86 -0.09 10.64 -0.41
C TYR A 86 -0.31 11.11 -1.84
N THR A 87 -1.56 11.28 -2.25
CA THR A 87 -1.91 11.71 -3.60
C THR A 87 -1.35 13.09 -3.91
N LEU A 88 -1.45 14.01 -2.97
CA LEU A 88 -0.93 15.36 -3.13
C LEU A 88 0.60 15.35 -3.29
N ALA A 89 1.29 14.58 -2.47
CA ALA A 89 2.74 14.46 -2.54
C ALA A 89 3.18 13.87 -3.89
N ASP A 90 2.44 12.87 -4.37
CA ASP A 90 2.72 12.24 -5.66
C ASP A 90 2.55 13.23 -6.82
N LYS A 91 1.49 14.04 -6.78
CA LYS A 91 1.26 15.08 -7.79
C LYS A 91 2.36 16.12 -7.82
N ILE A 92 2.80 16.57 -6.66
CA ILE A 92 3.89 17.54 -6.56
C ILE A 92 5.17 16.96 -7.16
N LYS A 93 5.43 15.69 -6.89
CA LYS A 93 6.62 14.99 -7.36
C LYS A 93 6.64 14.81 -8.87
N THR A 94 5.48 14.67 -9.49
CA THR A 94 5.37 14.41 -10.93
C THR A 94 5.15 15.66 -11.77
N GLN A 95 4.88 16.81 -11.16
CA GLN A 95 4.70 18.05 -11.91
C GLN A 95 6.04 18.57 -12.43
N PRO A 96 6.10 18.95 -13.71
CA PRO A 96 7.30 19.60 -14.24
C PRO A 96 7.46 20.97 -13.58
N GLN A 97 8.67 21.26 -13.26
CA GLN A 97 9.02 22.58 -12.70
C GLN A 97 9.41 23.54 -13.80
#